data_6e5e756669fc5a84c0ce1b0e14e0feef
#
_entry.id   6e5e756669fc5a84c0ce1b0e14e0feef
#
_cell.length_a   1.000
_cell.length_b   1.000
_cell.length_c   1.000
_cell.angle_alpha   90.00
_cell.angle_beta   90.00
_cell.angle_gamma   90.00
#
_symmetry.space_group_name_H-M   'P 1'
#
loop_
_entity.id
_entity.type
_entity.pdbx_description
1 polymer ?
#
loop_
_entity_poly.entity_id
_entity_poly.type
_entity_poly.pdbx_seq_one_letter_code
_entity_poly.pdbx_strand_id
1 'polypeptide(L)'
;MAVRAQDGHEAAVRIAFACCVFLLGACAGGPLPPDWQVQSHASLQKFTQHYLEGNTRMAQRSFAQLQAAVAATGRLELAARAELARCALGVAALDAEACATYQSMRGDATAEDRVYGDFVAGELLTQDARRLPDRYRRVATAGDDAARNKAMQQIDDPVSRLVAAGALFRRAQLSPEGLASAIDTASAAGYRRALLAYLQVQAKRADAAGDSVAAQSIRRRIDLVVQSLPK
;
A
#
# COMPACT_ATOMS: atom_id res chain seq x y z
N MET A 1 54.90 -53.86 -17.10
CA MET A 1 54.86 -52.74 -16.19
C MET A 1 53.76 -51.79 -16.66
N ALA A 2 52.45 -52.08 -16.47
CA ALA A 2 51.36 -51.20 -16.86
C ALA A 2 50.06 -51.69 -16.20
N VAL A 3 49.97 -51.58 -14.84
CA VAL A 3 48.72 -51.91 -14.07
C VAL A 3 48.55 -50.95 -12.86
N ARG A 4 49.00 -49.73 -12.89
CA ARG A 4 48.88 -48.86 -11.71
C ARG A 4 48.27 -47.47 -11.96
N ALA A 5 47.58 -47.25 -13.12
CA ALA A 5 47.02 -45.95 -13.47
C ALA A 5 45.47 -45.90 -13.51
N GLN A 6 44.78 -47.03 -13.31
CA GLN A 6 43.29 -47.05 -13.38
C GLN A 6 42.54 -46.85 -12.06
N ASP A 7 43.17 -47.18 -10.92
CA ASP A 7 42.51 -47.11 -9.62
C ASP A 7 42.33 -45.66 -9.10
N GLY A 8 43.15 -44.72 -9.58
CA GLY A 8 43.05 -43.31 -9.17
C GLY A 8 41.87 -42.55 -9.75
N HIS A 9 41.41 -42.93 -10.94
CA HIS A 9 40.30 -42.25 -11.62
C HIS A 9 38.92 -42.64 -11.09
N GLU A 10 38.77 -43.90 -10.69
CA GLU A 10 37.49 -44.36 -10.11
C GLU A 10 37.24 -43.83 -8.69
N ALA A 11 38.30 -43.67 -7.90
CA ALA A 11 38.20 -43.08 -6.55
C ALA A 11 37.83 -41.56 -6.65
N ALA A 12 38.45 -40.82 -7.58
CA ALA A 12 38.15 -39.40 -7.78
C ALA A 12 36.71 -39.14 -8.29
N VAL A 13 36.20 -40.00 -9.16
CA VAL A 13 34.82 -39.89 -9.69
C VAL A 13 33.79 -40.26 -8.60
N ARG A 14 34.06 -41.23 -7.75
CA ARG A 14 33.16 -41.57 -6.64
C ARG A 14 33.11 -40.50 -5.55
N ILE A 15 34.22 -39.82 -5.25
CA ILE A 15 34.26 -38.70 -4.30
C ILE A 15 33.55 -37.47 -4.89
N ALA A 16 33.72 -37.19 -6.17
CA ALA A 16 33.01 -36.08 -6.84
C ALA A 16 31.50 -36.27 -6.88
N PHE A 17 31.03 -37.52 -7.09
CA PHE A 17 29.59 -37.83 -7.10
C PHE A 17 28.99 -37.80 -5.67
N ALA A 18 29.70 -38.17 -4.65
CA ALA A 18 29.26 -38.09 -3.24
C ALA A 18 29.14 -36.63 -2.77
N CYS A 19 30.05 -35.72 -3.19
CA CYS A 19 29.96 -34.29 -2.88
C CYS A 19 28.77 -33.58 -3.57
N CYS A 20 28.39 -33.98 -4.80
CA CYS A 20 27.25 -33.38 -5.50
C CYS A 20 25.88 -33.74 -4.89
N VAL A 21 25.74 -34.87 -4.23
CA VAL A 21 24.47 -35.29 -3.61
C VAL A 21 24.19 -34.52 -2.31
N PHE A 22 25.23 -34.03 -1.60
CA PHE A 22 25.06 -33.25 -0.37
C PHE A 22 24.68 -31.78 -0.59
N LEU A 23 24.82 -31.26 -1.79
CA LEU A 23 24.48 -29.86 -2.10
C LEU A 23 22.99 -29.64 -2.50
N LEU A 24 22.22 -30.70 -2.69
CA LEU A 24 20.80 -30.61 -3.05
C LEU A 24 19.84 -30.59 -1.84
N GLY A 25 20.35 -30.67 -0.61
CA GLY A 25 19.54 -30.69 0.63
C GLY A 25 19.33 -29.30 1.27
N ALA A 26 19.85 -28.20 0.71
CA ALA A 26 19.83 -26.88 1.36
C ALA A 26 18.64 -25.99 1.00
N CYS A 27 17.61 -26.50 0.34
CA CYS A 27 16.32 -25.80 0.19
C CYS A 27 15.29 -26.32 1.23
N ALA A 28 15.69 -26.41 2.50
CA ALA A 28 14.73 -26.56 3.58
C ALA A 28 14.03 -25.20 3.73
N GLY A 29 12.85 -25.06 3.12
CA GLY A 29 11.96 -23.92 3.35
C GLY A 29 11.77 -23.76 4.85
N GLY A 30 11.88 -22.51 5.36
CA GLY A 30 11.59 -22.20 6.76
C GLY A 30 10.20 -22.70 7.17
N PRO A 31 9.88 -22.70 8.47
CA PRO A 31 8.56 -23.11 8.94
C PRO A 31 7.47 -22.32 8.21
N LEU A 32 6.43 -23.04 7.79
CA LEU A 32 5.29 -22.41 7.11
C LEU A 32 4.69 -21.32 8.02
N PRO A 33 4.31 -20.16 7.45
CA PRO A 33 3.67 -19.11 8.25
C PRO A 33 2.36 -19.64 8.83
N PRO A 34 1.97 -19.23 10.05
CA PRO A 34 0.71 -19.63 10.67
C PRO A 34 -0.48 -19.27 9.78
N ASP A 35 -1.54 -20.08 9.80
CA ASP A 35 -2.74 -19.90 8.96
C ASP A 35 -3.35 -18.52 9.07
N TRP A 36 -3.42 -17.96 10.30
CA TRP A 36 -3.95 -16.61 10.51
C TRP A 36 -3.15 -15.56 9.73
N GLN A 37 -1.84 -15.72 9.60
CA GLN A 37 -0.98 -14.76 8.89
C GLN A 37 -1.23 -14.82 7.38
N VAL A 38 -1.30 -16.04 6.82
CA VAL A 38 -1.63 -16.25 5.40
C VAL A 38 -3.01 -15.68 5.09
N GLN A 39 -4.00 -15.97 5.94
CA GLN A 39 -5.37 -15.52 5.77
C GLN A 39 -5.50 -14.00 5.92
N SER A 40 -4.81 -13.39 6.89
CA SER A 40 -4.79 -11.93 7.07
C SER A 40 -4.20 -11.24 5.86
N HIS A 41 -3.08 -11.72 5.32
CA HIS A 41 -2.44 -11.14 4.14
C HIS A 41 -3.36 -11.23 2.92
N ALA A 42 -3.92 -12.39 2.64
CA ALA A 42 -4.83 -12.59 1.51
C ALA A 42 -6.10 -11.71 1.63
N SER A 43 -6.65 -11.61 2.85
CA SER A 43 -7.84 -10.78 3.11
C SER A 43 -7.55 -9.29 2.97
N LEU A 44 -6.37 -8.82 3.41
CA LEU A 44 -5.94 -7.44 3.23
C LEU A 44 -5.77 -7.09 1.75
N GLN A 45 -5.16 -7.98 0.95
CA GLN A 45 -5.02 -7.77 -0.50
C GLN A 45 -6.39 -7.63 -1.18
N LYS A 46 -7.33 -8.55 -0.89
CA LYS A 46 -8.71 -8.49 -1.43
C LYS A 46 -9.44 -7.24 -0.97
N PHE A 47 -9.29 -6.86 0.30
CA PHE A 47 -9.88 -5.63 0.83
C PHE A 47 -9.35 -4.40 0.09
N THR A 48 -8.03 -4.28 -0.06
CA THR A 48 -7.37 -3.18 -0.79
C THR A 48 -7.93 -3.04 -2.20
N GLN A 49 -7.97 -4.14 -2.95
CA GLN A 49 -8.48 -4.16 -4.31
C GLN A 49 -9.94 -3.73 -4.37
N HIS A 50 -10.83 -4.44 -3.64
CA HIS A 50 -12.26 -4.15 -3.68
C HIS A 50 -12.61 -2.76 -3.20
N TYR A 51 -11.92 -2.26 -2.16
CA TYR A 51 -12.14 -0.91 -1.63
C TYR A 51 -11.81 0.15 -2.67
N LEU A 52 -10.63 0.09 -3.27
CA LEU A 52 -10.17 1.09 -4.23
C LEU A 52 -10.92 1.01 -5.57
N GLU A 53 -11.34 -0.18 -5.99
CA GLU A 53 -12.20 -0.38 -7.16
C GLU A 53 -13.64 0.10 -6.95
N GLY A 54 -14.05 0.44 -5.72
CA GLY A 54 -15.40 0.90 -5.41
C GLY A 54 -16.41 -0.22 -5.12
N ASN A 55 -15.97 -1.48 -5.01
CA ASN A 55 -16.83 -2.61 -4.65
C ASN A 55 -17.04 -2.68 -3.12
N THR A 56 -17.91 -1.82 -2.59
CA THR A 56 -18.11 -1.65 -1.15
C THR A 56 -18.52 -2.95 -0.44
N ARG A 57 -19.42 -3.74 -1.03
CA ARG A 57 -19.89 -4.99 -0.44
C ARG A 57 -18.78 -6.03 -0.29
N MET A 58 -17.97 -6.20 -1.33
CA MET A 58 -16.85 -7.14 -1.28
C MET A 58 -15.71 -6.64 -0.39
N ALA A 59 -15.47 -5.33 -0.36
CA ALA A 59 -14.52 -4.72 0.55
C ALA A 59 -14.90 -4.99 2.01
N GLN A 60 -16.14 -4.77 2.39
CA GLN A 60 -16.63 -5.05 3.75
C GLN A 60 -16.45 -6.53 4.15
N ARG A 61 -16.77 -7.47 3.25
CA ARG A 61 -16.56 -8.91 3.49
C ARG A 61 -15.09 -9.25 3.68
N SER A 62 -14.22 -8.73 2.81
CA SER A 62 -12.78 -8.99 2.89
C SER A 62 -12.18 -8.39 4.18
N PHE A 63 -12.64 -7.21 4.58
CA PHE A 63 -12.20 -6.59 5.83
C PHE A 63 -12.68 -7.37 7.06
N ALA A 64 -13.92 -7.85 7.08
CA ALA A 64 -14.41 -8.72 8.16
C ALA A 64 -13.61 -10.02 8.28
N GLN A 65 -13.18 -10.61 7.15
CA GLN A 65 -12.28 -11.77 7.15
C GLN A 65 -10.90 -11.43 7.74
N LEU A 66 -10.34 -10.27 7.40
CA LEU A 66 -9.10 -9.79 8.00
C LEU A 66 -9.24 -9.62 9.52
N GLN A 67 -10.30 -8.96 9.96
CA GLN A 67 -10.58 -8.77 11.40
C GLN A 67 -10.72 -10.11 12.12
N ALA A 68 -11.44 -11.08 11.57
CA ALA A 68 -11.59 -12.41 12.17
C ALA A 68 -10.28 -13.15 12.30
N ALA A 69 -9.43 -13.14 11.24
CA ALA A 69 -8.12 -13.79 11.26
C ALA A 69 -7.18 -13.16 12.31
N VAL A 70 -7.22 -11.85 12.45
CA VAL A 70 -6.41 -11.11 13.45
C VAL A 70 -6.96 -11.34 14.87
N ALA A 71 -8.28 -11.30 15.06
CA ALA A 71 -8.93 -11.50 16.36
C ALA A 71 -8.60 -12.88 16.95
N ALA A 72 -8.47 -13.91 16.11
CA ALA A 72 -8.08 -15.25 16.54
C ALA A 72 -6.70 -15.30 17.25
N THR A 73 -5.88 -14.26 17.09
CA THR A 73 -4.56 -14.17 17.77
C THR A 73 -4.64 -13.57 19.17
N GLY A 74 -5.72 -12.87 19.52
CA GLY A 74 -5.85 -12.08 20.75
C GLY A 74 -4.92 -10.87 20.85
N ARG A 75 -4.21 -10.50 19.77
CA ARG A 75 -3.18 -9.45 19.75
C ARG A 75 -3.76 -8.10 19.34
N LEU A 76 -3.85 -7.17 20.31
CA LEU A 76 -4.44 -5.86 20.11
C LEU A 76 -3.67 -5.00 19.09
N GLU A 77 -2.34 -5.10 19.07
CA GLU A 77 -1.52 -4.37 18.10
C GLU A 77 -1.77 -4.80 16.65
N LEU A 78 -2.15 -6.06 16.41
CA LEU A 78 -2.53 -6.52 15.08
C LEU A 78 -3.92 -6.02 14.68
N ALA A 79 -4.85 -5.94 15.64
CA ALA A 79 -6.16 -5.33 15.41
C ALA A 79 -6.03 -3.84 15.07
N ALA A 80 -5.23 -3.10 15.83
CA ALA A 80 -4.93 -1.69 15.54
C ALA A 80 -4.27 -1.51 14.16
N ARG A 81 -3.36 -2.40 13.78
CA ARG A 81 -2.72 -2.38 12.45
C ARG A 81 -3.70 -2.66 11.31
N ALA A 82 -4.66 -3.56 11.49
CA ALA A 82 -5.71 -3.81 10.50
C ALA A 82 -6.58 -2.54 10.28
N GLU A 83 -6.96 -1.86 11.37
CA GLU A 83 -7.68 -0.58 11.28
C GLU A 83 -6.84 0.55 10.70
N LEU A 84 -5.53 0.58 10.96
CA LEU A 84 -4.61 1.52 10.33
C LEU A 84 -4.51 1.29 8.81
N ALA A 85 -4.51 0.04 8.36
CA ALA A 85 -4.54 -0.28 6.93
C ALA A 85 -5.86 0.23 6.29
N ARG A 86 -7.01 0.07 6.97
CA ARG A 86 -8.29 0.63 6.53
C ARG A 86 -8.25 2.16 6.47
N CYS A 87 -7.72 2.81 7.51
CA CYS A 87 -7.50 4.26 7.55
C CYS A 87 -6.65 4.72 6.34
N ALA A 88 -5.51 4.08 6.08
CA ALA A 88 -4.62 4.44 4.98
C ALA A 88 -5.31 4.33 3.61
N LEU A 89 -6.10 3.27 3.37
CA LEU A 89 -6.86 3.11 2.13
C LEU A 89 -7.97 4.18 1.98
N GLY A 90 -8.63 4.53 3.08
CA GLY A 90 -9.59 5.62 3.08
C GLY A 90 -8.92 6.96 2.75
N VAL A 91 -7.76 7.25 3.33
CA VAL A 91 -6.98 8.45 3.00
C VAL A 91 -6.53 8.45 1.54
N ALA A 92 -6.13 7.31 0.98
CA ALA A 92 -5.83 7.17 -0.45
C ALA A 92 -7.03 7.51 -1.35
N ALA A 93 -8.25 7.39 -0.85
CA ALA A 93 -9.50 7.77 -1.52
C ALA A 93 -10.11 9.08 -0.98
N LEU A 94 -9.35 9.88 -0.23
CA LEU A 94 -9.74 11.18 0.34
C LEU A 94 -10.98 11.11 1.27
N ASP A 95 -11.24 9.96 1.91
CA ASP A 95 -12.28 9.81 2.91
C ASP A 95 -11.86 10.50 4.22
N ALA A 96 -12.63 11.52 4.65
CA ALA A 96 -12.32 12.31 5.84
C ALA A 96 -12.43 11.48 7.13
N GLU A 97 -13.39 10.56 7.22
CA GLU A 97 -13.72 9.79 8.42
C GLU A 97 -12.96 8.45 8.53
N ALA A 98 -12.14 8.13 7.53
CA ALA A 98 -11.50 6.81 7.39
C ALA A 98 -10.72 6.35 8.64
N CYS A 99 -10.19 7.27 9.43
CA CYS A 99 -9.27 6.97 10.54
C CYS A 99 -9.93 6.91 11.92
N ALA A 100 -11.22 7.19 12.05
CA ALA A 100 -11.90 7.29 13.35
C ALA A 100 -11.72 6.03 14.24
N THR A 101 -11.90 4.84 13.66
CA THR A 101 -11.72 3.57 14.41
C THR A 101 -10.26 3.34 14.79
N TYR A 102 -9.30 3.61 13.89
CA TYR A 102 -7.89 3.51 14.23
C TYR A 102 -7.52 4.45 15.38
N GLN A 103 -8.01 5.67 15.39
CA GLN A 103 -7.73 6.63 16.46
C GLN A 103 -8.19 6.12 17.83
N SER A 104 -9.34 5.43 17.92
CA SER A 104 -9.78 4.82 19.17
C SER A 104 -8.89 3.66 19.64
N MET A 105 -8.15 3.00 18.72
CA MET A 105 -7.24 1.89 19.01
C MET A 105 -5.76 2.29 19.00
N ARG A 106 -5.46 3.58 18.84
CA ARG A 106 -4.08 4.09 18.68
C ARG A 106 -3.19 3.74 19.89
N GLY A 107 -3.77 3.61 21.08
CA GLY A 107 -3.05 3.19 22.29
C GLY A 107 -2.44 1.80 22.18
N ASP A 108 -3.09 0.89 21.49
CA ASP A 108 -2.66 -0.51 21.30
C ASP A 108 -1.68 -0.67 20.13
N ALA A 109 -1.52 0.34 19.28
CA ALA A 109 -0.63 0.30 18.12
C ALA A 109 0.85 0.33 18.52
N THR A 110 1.72 -0.29 17.71
CA THR A 110 3.17 -0.19 17.89
C THR A 110 3.66 1.25 17.69
N ALA A 111 4.87 1.56 18.15
CA ALA A 111 5.45 2.89 17.98
C ALA A 111 5.60 3.27 16.50
N GLU A 112 5.95 2.31 15.64
CA GLU A 112 6.08 2.47 14.19
C GLU A 112 4.71 2.68 13.55
N ASP A 113 3.70 1.91 13.95
CA ASP A 113 2.33 2.06 13.44
C ASP A 113 1.72 3.42 13.84
N ARG A 114 2.04 3.94 15.04
CA ARG A 114 1.61 5.29 15.44
C ARG A 114 2.23 6.38 14.56
N VAL A 115 3.53 6.29 14.29
CA VAL A 115 4.21 7.26 13.40
C VAL A 115 3.65 7.19 11.97
N TYR A 116 3.37 6.00 11.47
CA TYR A 116 2.71 5.85 10.17
C TYR A 116 1.27 6.38 10.19
N GLY A 117 0.53 6.17 11.28
CA GLY A 117 -0.80 6.72 11.48
C GLY A 117 -0.81 8.25 11.48
N ASP A 118 0.16 8.89 12.15
CA ASP A 118 0.33 10.33 12.16
C ASP A 118 0.65 10.89 10.75
N PHE A 119 1.48 10.16 9.97
CA PHE A 119 1.72 10.49 8.56
C PHE A 119 0.43 10.44 7.74
N VAL A 120 -0.32 9.36 7.85
CA VAL A 120 -1.59 9.15 7.13
C VAL A 120 -2.64 10.19 7.53
N ALA A 121 -2.68 10.58 8.80
CA ALA A 121 -3.55 11.64 9.30
C ALA A 121 -3.14 13.05 8.82
N GLY A 122 -1.92 13.21 8.31
CA GLY A 122 -1.35 14.52 7.98
C GLY A 122 -0.79 15.28 9.18
N GLU A 123 -0.57 14.60 10.30
CA GLU A 123 -0.15 15.18 11.59
C GLU A 123 1.30 14.86 11.97
N LEU A 124 2.05 14.19 11.08
CA LEU A 124 3.42 13.75 11.34
C LEU A 124 4.34 14.92 11.71
N LEU A 125 5.07 14.78 12.81
CA LEU A 125 6.15 15.67 13.16
C LEU A 125 7.41 15.37 12.33
N THR A 126 8.12 16.40 11.87
CA THR A 126 9.30 16.26 10.99
C THR A 126 10.37 15.35 11.59
N GLN A 127 10.59 15.40 12.89
CA GLN A 127 11.57 14.57 13.61
C GLN A 127 11.27 13.06 13.54
N ASP A 128 10.00 12.68 13.38
CA ASP A 128 9.57 11.30 13.34
C ASP A 128 9.62 10.69 11.92
N ALA A 129 9.89 11.51 10.90
CA ALA A 129 9.91 11.06 9.51
C ALA A 129 10.88 9.89 9.25
N ARG A 130 11.99 9.80 10.01
CA ARG A 130 12.96 8.70 9.91
C ARG A 130 12.39 7.33 10.31
N ARG A 131 11.31 7.30 11.10
CA ARG A 131 10.64 6.09 11.58
C ARG A 131 9.56 5.59 10.60
N LEU A 132 9.25 6.39 9.58
CA LEU A 132 8.36 5.95 8.51
C LEU A 132 8.97 4.84 7.67
N PRO A 133 8.14 4.00 7.03
CA PRO A 133 8.58 3.13 5.94
C PRO A 133 9.33 3.95 4.87
N ASP A 134 10.43 3.40 4.33
CA ASP A 134 11.38 4.11 3.45
C ASP A 134 10.70 4.86 2.30
N ARG A 135 9.68 4.25 1.71
CA ARG A 135 8.90 4.81 0.60
C ARG A 135 8.24 6.16 0.90
N TYR A 136 7.95 6.47 2.17
CA TYR A 136 7.30 7.72 2.58
C TYR A 136 8.25 8.79 3.12
N ARG A 137 9.48 8.42 3.52
CA ARG A 137 10.41 9.35 4.17
C ARG A 137 10.69 10.58 3.31
N ARG A 138 10.95 10.38 2.00
CA ARG A 138 11.23 11.49 1.08
C ARG A 138 10.04 12.42 0.91
N VAL A 139 8.83 11.88 0.84
CA VAL A 139 7.60 12.70 0.76
C VAL A 139 7.41 13.51 2.03
N ALA A 140 7.62 12.89 3.21
CA ALA A 140 7.42 13.52 4.50
C ALA A 140 8.45 14.63 4.81
N THR A 141 9.66 14.56 4.24
CA THR A 141 10.76 15.52 4.49
C THR A 141 10.96 16.53 3.37
N ALA A 142 10.21 16.45 2.28
CA ALA A 142 10.33 17.36 1.14
C ALA A 142 9.92 18.81 1.53
N GLY A 143 10.78 19.76 1.20
CA GLY A 143 10.60 21.17 1.60
C GLY A 143 9.64 21.96 0.72
N ASP A 144 9.43 21.55 -0.53
CA ASP A 144 8.61 22.26 -1.51
C ASP A 144 7.75 21.31 -2.35
N ASP A 145 6.87 21.87 -3.19
CA ASP A 145 5.94 21.09 -4.01
C ASP A 145 6.67 20.24 -5.07
N ALA A 146 7.71 20.75 -5.69
CA ALA A 146 8.46 20.04 -6.72
C ALA A 146 9.14 18.80 -6.12
N ALA A 147 9.79 18.96 -4.95
CA ALA A 147 10.40 17.85 -4.22
C ALA A 147 9.35 16.83 -3.75
N ARG A 148 8.18 17.29 -3.25
CA ARG A 148 7.07 16.39 -2.87
C ARG A 148 6.55 15.59 -4.06
N ASN A 149 6.29 16.24 -5.19
CA ASN A 149 5.83 15.59 -6.40
C ASN A 149 6.82 14.55 -6.91
N LYS A 150 8.11 14.90 -6.97
CA LYS A 150 9.17 13.97 -7.36
C LYS A 150 9.26 12.77 -6.41
N ALA A 151 9.23 13.00 -5.10
CA ALA A 151 9.27 11.94 -4.10
C ALA A 151 8.06 11.01 -4.20
N MET A 152 6.86 11.55 -4.43
CA MET A 152 5.63 10.78 -4.62
C MET A 152 5.68 9.92 -5.89
N GLN A 153 6.18 10.46 -7.01
CA GLN A 153 6.33 9.72 -8.27
C GLN A 153 7.33 8.56 -8.17
N GLN A 154 8.32 8.63 -7.27
CA GLN A 154 9.29 7.58 -7.00
C GLN A 154 8.72 6.40 -6.15
N ILE A 155 7.49 6.49 -5.70
CA ILE A 155 6.82 5.37 -5.04
C ILE A 155 6.23 4.46 -6.13
N ASP A 156 6.80 3.27 -6.34
CA ASP A 156 6.39 2.35 -7.40
C ASP A 156 4.99 1.78 -7.18
N ASP A 157 4.66 1.40 -5.93
CA ASP A 157 3.36 0.84 -5.59
C ASP A 157 2.24 1.90 -5.68
N PRO A 158 1.22 1.71 -6.55
CA PRO A 158 0.17 2.69 -6.77
C PRO A 158 -0.67 2.97 -5.52
N VAL A 159 -0.89 1.98 -4.65
CA VAL A 159 -1.62 2.18 -3.39
C VAL A 159 -0.84 3.11 -2.46
N SER A 160 0.45 2.84 -2.27
CA SER A 160 1.33 3.66 -1.43
C SER A 160 1.46 5.09 -1.98
N ARG A 161 1.50 5.26 -3.31
CA ARG A 161 1.53 6.58 -3.95
C ARG A 161 0.24 7.36 -3.64
N LEU A 162 -0.93 6.72 -3.72
CA LEU A 162 -2.21 7.35 -3.38
C LEU A 162 -2.34 7.65 -1.88
N VAL A 163 -1.80 6.80 -0.99
CA VAL A 163 -1.72 7.11 0.44
C VAL A 163 -0.89 8.37 0.68
N ALA A 164 0.28 8.49 0.01
CA ALA A 164 1.10 9.70 0.11
C ALA A 164 0.38 10.94 -0.41
N ALA A 165 -0.33 10.83 -1.55
CA ALA A 165 -1.14 11.92 -2.11
C ALA A 165 -2.25 12.35 -1.15
N GLY A 166 -2.95 11.39 -0.53
CA GLY A 166 -3.99 11.66 0.45
C GLY A 166 -3.46 12.30 1.73
N ALA A 167 -2.30 11.87 2.22
CA ALA A 167 -1.62 12.49 3.36
C ALA A 167 -1.22 13.94 3.05
N LEU A 168 -0.68 14.21 1.87
CA LEU A 168 -0.38 15.58 1.42
C LEU A 168 -1.64 16.42 1.26
N PHE A 169 -2.74 15.82 0.78
CA PHE A 169 -4.03 16.52 0.67
C PHE A 169 -4.56 16.95 2.04
N ARG A 170 -4.49 16.10 3.06
CA ARG A 170 -4.86 16.42 4.45
C ARG A 170 -4.05 17.59 5.03
N ARG A 171 -2.80 17.73 4.62
CA ARG A 171 -1.92 18.83 4.99
C ARG A 171 -2.10 20.10 4.15
N ALA A 172 -3.02 20.11 3.20
CA ALA A 172 -3.15 21.16 2.17
C ALA A 172 -1.84 21.37 1.36
N GLN A 173 -1.05 20.33 1.18
CA GLN A 173 0.26 20.33 0.49
C GLN A 173 0.24 19.52 -0.82
N LEU A 174 -0.93 19.08 -1.28
CA LEU A 174 -1.07 18.43 -2.59
C LEU A 174 -1.20 19.50 -3.68
N SER A 175 -0.12 19.71 -4.42
CA SER A 175 -0.08 20.67 -5.54
C SER A 175 -1.01 20.27 -6.71
N PRO A 176 -1.26 21.14 -7.69
CA PRO A 176 -1.98 20.78 -8.92
C PRO A 176 -1.32 19.60 -9.66
N GLU A 177 0.00 19.58 -9.79
CA GLU A 177 0.76 18.50 -10.44
C GLU A 177 0.68 17.21 -9.63
N GLY A 178 0.74 17.29 -8.29
CA GLY A 178 0.55 16.15 -7.40
C GLY A 178 -0.86 15.56 -7.53
N LEU A 179 -1.88 16.41 -7.65
CA LEU A 179 -3.26 16.00 -7.90
C LEU A 179 -3.39 15.28 -9.25
N ALA A 180 -2.80 15.83 -10.33
CA ALA A 180 -2.79 15.19 -11.64
C ALA A 180 -2.13 13.81 -11.60
N SER A 181 -0.97 13.70 -10.95
CA SER A 181 -0.27 12.41 -10.76
C SER A 181 -1.11 11.39 -9.97
N ALA A 182 -1.87 11.82 -8.96
CA ALA A 182 -2.77 10.94 -8.21
C ALA A 182 -3.94 10.45 -9.07
N ILE A 183 -4.53 11.33 -9.91
CA ILE A 183 -5.58 11.00 -10.89
C ILE A 183 -5.06 9.95 -11.89
N ASP A 184 -3.87 10.17 -12.46
CA ASP A 184 -3.28 9.25 -13.43
C ASP A 184 -2.96 7.90 -12.79
N THR A 185 -2.43 7.89 -11.56
CA THR A 185 -2.16 6.67 -10.80
C THR A 185 -3.45 5.88 -10.55
N ALA A 186 -4.51 6.54 -10.07
CA ALA A 186 -5.78 5.89 -9.80
C ALA A 186 -6.45 5.36 -11.08
N SER A 187 -6.36 6.13 -12.18
CA SER A 187 -6.89 5.76 -13.50
C SER A 187 -6.18 4.54 -14.07
N ALA A 188 -4.84 4.54 -14.08
CA ALA A 188 -4.03 3.45 -14.60
C ALA A 188 -4.21 2.13 -13.80
N ALA A 189 -4.42 2.24 -12.49
CA ALA A 189 -4.64 1.09 -11.60
C ALA A 189 -6.12 0.62 -11.57
N GLY A 190 -7.07 1.32 -12.21
CA GLY A 190 -8.49 0.99 -12.15
C GLY A 190 -9.15 1.27 -10.79
N TYR A 191 -8.56 2.11 -9.96
CA TYR A 191 -9.02 2.46 -8.61
C TYR A 191 -10.11 3.53 -8.64
N ARG A 192 -11.32 3.15 -9.08
CA ARG A 192 -12.44 4.05 -9.34
C ARG A 192 -12.85 4.89 -8.14
N ARG A 193 -12.79 4.37 -6.91
CA ARG A 193 -13.10 5.12 -5.70
C ARG A 193 -12.13 6.29 -5.51
N ALA A 194 -10.83 6.02 -5.59
CA ALA A 194 -9.81 7.05 -5.48
C ALA A 194 -9.90 8.04 -6.67
N LEU A 195 -10.03 7.52 -7.89
CA LEU A 195 -10.17 8.35 -9.10
C LEU A 195 -11.30 9.36 -8.97
N LEU A 196 -12.48 8.93 -8.52
CA LEU A 196 -13.64 9.84 -8.32
C LEU A 196 -13.33 10.91 -7.30
N ALA A 197 -12.70 10.57 -6.18
CA ALA A 197 -12.36 11.53 -5.15
C ALA A 197 -11.40 12.62 -5.65
N TYR A 198 -10.33 12.23 -6.35
CA TYR A 198 -9.37 13.18 -6.91
C TYR A 198 -9.96 14.02 -8.06
N LEU A 199 -10.79 13.42 -8.93
CA LEU A 199 -11.51 14.18 -9.98
C LEU A 199 -12.46 15.22 -9.38
N GLN A 200 -13.15 14.91 -8.28
CA GLN A 200 -14.00 15.89 -7.57
C GLN A 200 -13.19 17.06 -7.02
N VAL A 201 -11.99 16.81 -6.48
CA VAL A 201 -11.07 17.87 -6.04
C VAL A 201 -10.64 18.72 -7.24
N GLN A 202 -10.29 18.08 -8.37
CA GLN A 202 -9.89 18.78 -9.59
C GLN A 202 -11.03 19.67 -10.12
N ALA A 203 -12.26 19.16 -10.15
CA ALA A 203 -13.42 19.95 -10.58
C ALA A 203 -13.65 21.16 -9.68
N LYS A 204 -13.57 20.99 -8.34
CA LYS A 204 -13.69 22.11 -7.39
C LYS A 204 -12.60 23.16 -7.58
N ARG A 205 -11.35 22.75 -7.89
CA ARG A 205 -10.25 23.70 -8.18
C ARG A 205 -10.49 24.46 -9.48
N ALA A 206 -11.00 23.79 -10.53
CA ALA A 206 -11.36 24.44 -11.80
C ALA A 206 -12.49 25.46 -11.61
N ASP A 207 -13.53 25.10 -10.84
CA ASP A 207 -14.62 26.04 -10.48
C ASP A 207 -14.09 27.28 -9.73
N ALA A 208 -13.22 27.05 -8.73
CA ALA A 208 -12.64 28.13 -7.96
C ALA A 208 -11.74 29.07 -8.80
N ALA A 209 -11.13 28.54 -9.87
CA ALA A 209 -10.36 29.31 -10.85
C ALA A 209 -11.22 30.00 -11.93
N GLY A 210 -12.54 29.77 -11.94
CA GLY A 210 -13.44 30.30 -12.98
C GLY A 210 -13.33 29.57 -14.33
N ASP A 211 -12.62 28.45 -14.41
CA ASP A 211 -12.48 27.65 -15.63
C ASP A 211 -13.66 26.67 -15.78
N SER A 212 -14.78 27.23 -16.27
CA SER A 212 -16.03 26.48 -16.47
C SER A 212 -15.89 25.37 -17.52
N VAL A 213 -15.03 25.54 -18.52
CA VAL A 213 -14.83 24.57 -19.61
C VAL A 213 -14.10 23.33 -19.05
N ALA A 214 -13.02 23.55 -18.33
CA ALA A 214 -12.32 22.44 -17.64
C ALA A 214 -13.23 21.76 -16.62
N ALA A 215 -13.96 22.52 -15.78
CA ALA A 215 -14.86 21.96 -14.79
C ALA A 215 -15.93 21.05 -15.41
N GLN A 216 -16.56 21.47 -16.51
CA GLN A 216 -17.53 20.66 -17.25
C GLN A 216 -16.90 19.38 -17.84
N SER A 217 -15.71 19.49 -18.41
CA SER A 217 -14.99 18.33 -18.96
C SER A 217 -14.69 17.30 -17.87
N ILE A 218 -14.24 17.75 -16.69
CA ILE A 218 -13.96 16.87 -15.54
C ILE A 218 -15.25 16.21 -15.03
N ARG A 219 -16.38 16.95 -14.97
CA ARG A 219 -17.67 16.36 -14.56
C ARG A 219 -18.12 15.26 -15.52
N ARG A 220 -18.02 15.43 -16.85
CA ARG A 220 -18.31 14.34 -17.79
C ARG A 220 -17.44 13.11 -17.56
N ARG A 221 -16.18 13.31 -17.20
CA ARG A 221 -15.27 12.21 -16.83
C ARG A 221 -15.71 11.51 -15.53
N ILE A 222 -16.16 12.27 -14.52
CA ILE A 222 -16.75 11.74 -13.29
C ILE A 222 -17.97 10.87 -13.61
N ASP A 223 -18.92 11.37 -14.43
CA ASP A 223 -20.13 10.65 -14.81
C ASP A 223 -19.82 9.31 -15.49
N LEU A 224 -18.82 9.29 -16.38
CA LEU A 224 -18.34 8.07 -17.03
C LEU A 224 -17.81 7.05 -16.00
N VAL A 225 -17.01 7.50 -15.03
CA VAL A 225 -16.46 6.62 -13.98
C VAL A 225 -17.56 6.11 -13.06
N VAL A 226 -18.54 6.95 -12.69
CA VAL A 226 -19.70 6.53 -11.86
C VAL A 226 -20.48 5.42 -12.53
N GLN A 227 -20.72 5.50 -13.85
CA GLN A 227 -21.41 4.45 -14.62
C GLN A 227 -20.67 3.12 -14.63
N SER A 228 -19.36 3.11 -14.40
CA SER A 228 -18.52 1.91 -14.37
C SER A 228 -18.39 1.28 -12.98
N LEU A 229 -18.97 1.87 -11.94
CA LEU A 229 -18.91 1.30 -10.59
C LEU A 229 -19.67 -0.04 -10.51
N PRO A 230 -19.16 -1.00 -9.72
CA PRO A 230 -19.88 -2.25 -9.43
C PRO A 230 -21.23 -1.96 -8.77
N LYS A 231 -22.27 -2.65 -9.25
CA LYS A 231 -23.63 -2.58 -8.68
C LYS A 231 -23.78 -3.46 -7.44
#